data_9c28a8340bf8b1468bd6b7730c0e6a6e
#
_entry.id   9c28a8340bf8b1468bd6b7730c0e6a6e
#
_cell.length_a   1.000
_cell.length_b   1.000
_cell.length_c   1.000
_cell.angle_alpha   90.00
_cell.angle_beta   90.00
_cell.angle_gamma   90.00
#
_symmetry.space_group_name_H-M   'P 1'
#
loop_
_entity.id
_entity.type
_entity.pdbx_description
1 polymer ?
#
loop_
_entity_poly.entity_id
_entity_poly.type
_entity_poly.pdbx_seq_one_letter_code
_entity_poly.pdbx_strand_id
1 'polypeptide(L)'
;MEKRRLVRNRRRIYLGTVVLVILLNATAWNSTAFSDWYIAHIFPLWVNTYGRVTGIFPFSVGEGLLGAGAVLIICAAVFGVLWIIIWIMKLARMLYSAGRLRKSDWPGRRPKDAAESFGAEARVRGIAEGARAAGGEKRREIRRFRRFSRGFGIFFAWTFLIVCLVMTLNCFVLYHASTFSEQYFGEDEGDYTLAELIRVYNLVAENCNRLAGVIERDESGMAVYTGSYSETGGVRHDGRAGDEGKAGNESRAGDYGPEEEKGLLLDMEDKARELMRRLGSSYPQLDGYYPRPKALWSSDFMCQQHMQGYYFPFSMEANYNDVMHILNKPATMCHELAHLRGYIYEDEANFISYLACVQSEDVFFQYAGYLSVLVYLNNDLYKAWEEERAAYEEAVEEIRPVTVDNRVWEDNLFVTEEEWERINGKALIDTEIVDKAADVLIDTNLKVNGIADGKISYSRVVRLLLQYYRGGKSAGFVPKRQDRILERHYRLCYNQSTKSTGKGENVS
;
A
#
# COMPACT_ATOMS: atom_id res chain seq x y z
N MET A 1 -46.33 -2.90 -14.88
CA MET A 1 -45.47 -3.98 -15.42
C MET A 1 -43.99 -3.53 -15.47
N GLU A 2 -43.71 -2.36 -15.92
CA GLU A 2 -42.35 -1.81 -16.11
C GLU A 2 -41.48 -1.78 -14.84
N LYS A 3 -41.94 -1.26 -13.69
CA LYS A 3 -41.22 -1.27 -12.42
C LYS A 3 -40.81 -2.67 -11.95
N ARG A 4 -41.65 -3.68 -12.16
CA ARG A 4 -41.30 -5.08 -11.79
C ARG A 4 -40.24 -5.66 -12.72
N ARG A 5 -40.21 -5.27 -13.99
CA ARG A 5 -39.18 -5.65 -14.97
C ARG A 5 -37.85 -5.03 -14.63
N LEU A 6 -37.80 -3.74 -14.27
CA LEU A 6 -36.61 -3.02 -13.84
C LEU A 6 -35.97 -3.64 -12.57
N VAL A 7 -36.79 -3.94 -11.55
CA VAL A 7 -36.31 -4.58 -10.31
C VAL A 7 -35.75 -5.97 -10.61
N ARG A 8 -36.41 -6.75 -11.46
CA ARG A 8 -35.94 -8.08 -11.86
C ARG A 8 -34.61 -8.01 -12.62
N ASN A 9 -34.45 -7.05 -13.53
CA ASN A 9 -33.20 -6.85 -14.27
C ASN A 9 -32.05 -6.44 -13.36
N ARG A 10 -32.27 -5.50 -12.44
CA ARG A 10 -31.26 -5.11 -11.43
C ARG A 10 -30.79 -6.31 -10.58
N ARG A 11 -31.73 -7.16 -10.13
CA ARG A 11 -31.36 -8.38 -9.38
C ARG A 11 -30.56 -9.36 -10.24
N ARG A 12 -30.90 -9.52 -11.52
CA ARG A 12 -30.15 -10.39 -12.44
C ARG A 12 -28.73 -9.88 -12.65
N ILE A 13 -28.56 -8.56 -12.88
CA ILE A 13 -27.25 -7.95 -13.03
C ILE A 13 -26.43 -8.13 -11.74
N TYR A 14 -27.02 -7.83 -10.57
CA TYR A 14 -26.34 -8.01 -9.27
C TYR A 14 -25.85 -9.46 -9.09
N LEU A 15 -26.72 -10.43 -9.26
CA LEU A 15 -26.37 -11.84 -9.14
C LEU A 15 -25.36 -12.29 -10.20
N GLY A 16 -25.47 -11.81 -11.43
CA GLY A 16 -24.49 -12.06 -12.48
C GLY A 16 -23.10 -11.52 -12.13
N THR A 17 -23.03 -10.32 -11.55
CA THR A 17 -21.75 -9.75 -11.09
C THR A 17 -21.17 -10.53 -9.91
N VAL A 18 -22.00 -10.98 -8.95
CA VAL A 18 -21.54 -11.85 -7.86
C VAL A 18 -20.94 -13.14 -8.41
N VAL A 19 -21.65 -13.80 -9.35
CA VAL A 19 -21.15 -15.02 -10.00
C VAL A 19 -19.83 -14.74 -10.75
N LEU A 20 -19.74 -13.62 -11.46
CA LEU A 20 -18.51 -13.21 -12.16
C LEU A 20 -17.33 -13.06 -11.19
N VAL A 21 -17.51 -12.35 -10.07
CA VAL A 21 -16.48 -12.19 -9.03
C VAL A 21 -16.01 -13.56 -8.51
N ILE A 22 -16.96 -14.45 -8.19
CA ILE A 22 -16.62 -15.80 -7.71
C ILE A 22 -15.85 -16.59 -8.78
N LEU A 23 -16.31 -16.57 -10.02
CA LEU A 23 -15.65 -17.29 -11.12
C LEU A 23 -14.24 -16.76 -11.40
N LEU A 24 -14.04 -15.43 -11.41
CA LEU A 24 -12.72 -14.84 -11.62
C LEU A 24 -11.74 -15.27 -10.53
N ASN A 25 -12.13 -15.17 -9.26
CA ASN A 25 -11.28 -15.61 -8.16
C ASN A 25 -11.01 -17.12 -8.22
N ALA A 26 -12.05 -17.94 -8.46
CA ALA A 26 -11.87 -19.38 -8.58
C ALA A 26 -10.97 -19.77 -9.76
N THR A 27 -11.05 -19.06 -10.88
CA THR A 27 -10.17 -19.31 -12.04
C THR A 27 -8.73 -18.90 -11.74
N ALA A 28 -8.52 -17.73 -11.14
CA ALA A 28 -7.19 -17.27 -10.76
C ALA A 28 -6.53 -18.25 -9.76
N TRP A 29 -7.28 -18.67 -8.74
CA TRP A 29 -6.81 -19.61 -7.73
C TRP A 29 -6.38 -20.99 -8.30
N ASN A 30 -6.97 -21.40 -9.40
CA ASN A 30 -6.69 -22.71 -10.02
C ASN A 30 -5.81 -22.63 -11.27
N SER A 31 -5.42 -21.43 -11.73
CA SER A 31 -4.69 -21.28 -12.99
C SER A 31 -3.79 -20.06 -12.99
N THR A 32 -2.51 -20.25 -12.71
CA THR A 32 -1.46 -19.26 -12.85
C THR A 32 -1.41 -18.71 -14.28
N ALA A 33 -1.54 -19.57 -15.29
CA ALA A 33 -1.58 -19.15 -16.70
C ALA A 33 -2.73 -18.16 -17.01
N PHE A 34 -3.88 -18.27 -16.34
CA PHE A 34 -4.94 -17.28 -16.45
C PHE A 34 -4.52 -15.94 -15.85
N SER A 35 -3.89 -15.95 -14.70
CA SER A 35 -3.44 -14.72 -14.02
C SER A 35 -2.32 -14.05 -14.80
N ASP A 36 -1.38 -14.79 -15.38
CA ASP A 36 -0.33 -14.27 -16.25
C ASP A 36 -0.92 -13.65 -17.52
N TRP A 37 -1.86 -14.35 -18.16
CA TRP A 37 -2.57 -13.81 -19.32
C TRP A 37 -3.32 -12.52 -18.96
N TYR A 38 -3.98 -12.49 -17.79
CA TYR A 38 -4.71 -11.32 -17.30
C TYR A 38 -3.76 -10.13 -17.10
N ILE A 39 -2.61 -10.34 -16.45
CA ILE A 39 -1.59 -9.30 -16.24
C ILE A 39 -1.03 -8.79 -17.56
N ALA A 40 -0.80 -9.68 -18.52
CA ALA A 40 -0.24 -9.28 -19.81
C ALA A 40 -1.24 -8.48 -20.69
N HIS A 41 -2.55 -8.78 -20.64
CA HIS A 41 -3.50 -8.27 -21.63
C HIS A 41 -4.61 -7.37 -21.04
N ILE A 42 -5.06 -7.64 -19.82
CA ILE A 42 -6.22 -6.93 -19.23
C ILE A 42 -5.79 -5.88 -18.22
N PHE A 43 -4.90 -6.24 -17.30
CA PHE A 43 -4.46 -5.33 -16.23
C PHE A 43 -3.85 -4.03 -16.77
N PRO A 44 -3.03 -4.02 -17.83
CA PRO A 44 -2.50 -2.78 -18.41
C PRO A 44 -3.58 -1.83 -18.95
N LEU A 45 -4.77 -2.34 -19.31
CA LEU A 45 -5.87 -1.48 -19.76
C LEU A 45 -6.37 -0.58 -18.62
N TRP A 46 -6.40 -1.10 -17.38
CA TRP A 46 -6.77 -0.31 -16.19
C TRP A 46 -5.77 0.82 -15.96
N VAL A 47 -4.47 0.51 -15.98
CA VAL A 47 -3.41 1.50 -15.80
C VAL A 47 -3.40 2.53 -16.93
N ASN A 48 -3.52 2.07 -18.19
CA ASN A 48 -3.46 2.94 -19.37
C ASN A 48 -4.73 3.80 -19.59
N THR A 49 -5.87 3.42 -19.02
CA THR A 49 -7.12 4.21 -19.11
C THR A 49 -7.38 4.94 -17.81
N TYR A 50 -7.71 4.21 -16.76
CA TYR A 50 -8.12 4.77 -15.48
C TYR A 50 -6.97 5.47 -14.76
N GLY A 51 -5.79 4.87 -14.72
CA GLY A 51 -4.58 5.49 -14.16
C GLY A 51 -4.15 6.77 -14.88
N ARG A 52 -4.43 6.91 -16.19
CA ARG A 52 -4.22 8.19 -16.91
C ARG A 52 -5.22 9.25 -16.48
N VAL A 53 -6.48 8.89 -16.26
CA VAL A 53 -7.51 9.84 -15.82
C VAL A 53 -7.22 10.33 -14.40
N THR A 54 -6.92 9.44 -13.49
CA THR A 54 -6.56 9.81 -12.10
C THR A 54 -5.23 10.56 -12.05
N GLY A 55 -4.30 10.22 -12.94
CA GLY A 55 -3.00 10.91 -13.09
C GLY A 55 -3.08 12.38 -13.51
N ILE A 56 -4.24 12.89 -13.97
CA ILE A 56 -4.44 14.32 -14.27
C ILE A 56 -4.49 15.16 -12.99
N PHE A 57 -4.95 14.56 -11.89
CA PHE A 57 -5.09 15.28 -10.62
C PHE A 57 -3.74 15.36 -9.89
N PRO A 58 -3.38 16.53 -9.33
CA PRO A 58 -2.12 16.70 -8.59
C PRO A 58 -2.16 16.12 -7.17
N PHE A 59 -3.27 15.52 -6.77
CA PHE A 59 -3.50 14.91 -5.46
C PHE A 59 -3.96 13.45 -5.61
N SER A 60 -3.88 12.66 -4.56
CA SER A 60 -4.37 11.29 -4.54
C SER A 60 -5.90 11.23 -4.60
N VAL A 61 -6.44 10.71 -5.71
CA VAL A 61 -7.87 10.37 -5.83
C VAL A 61 -8.21 9.21 -4.88
N GLY A 62 -7.24 8.33 -4.64
CA GLY A 62 -7.35 7.21 -3.71
C GLY A 62 -7.71 7.65 -2.30
N GLU A 63 -7.06 8.69 -1.76
CA GLU A 63 -7.39 9.23 -0.44
C GLU A 63 -8.83 9.75 -0.38
N GLY A 64 -9.28 10.44 -1.43
CA GLY A 64 -10.67 10.89 -1.52
C GLY A 64 -11.66 9.72 -1.52
N LEU A 65 -11.34 8.63 -2.21
CA LEU A 65 -12.17 7.41 -2.22
C LEU A 65 -12.16 6.71 -0.86
N LEU A 66 -11.01 6.64 -0.16
CA LEU A 66 -10.93 6.12 1.21
C LEU A 66 -11.78 6.93 2.17
N GLY A 67 -11.68 8.26 2.13
CA GLY A 67 -12.51 9.16 2.93
C GLY A 67 -14.00 8.98 2.66
N ALA A 68 -14.41 8.89 1.39
CA ALA A 68 -15.80 8.61 1.01
C ALA A 68 -16.26 7.22 1.50
N GLY A 69 -15.39 6.21 1.45
CA GLY A 69 -15.64 4.87 1.98
C GLY A 69 -15.85 4.88 3.49
N ALA A 70 -15.01 5.59 4.24
CA ALA A 70 -15.14 5.74 5.69
C ALA A 70 -16.47 6.41 6.06
N VAL A 71 -16.85 7.50 5.39
CA VAL A 71 -18.16 8.16 5.58
C VAL A 71 -19.31 7.18 5.29
N LEU A 72 -19.21 6.41 4.22
CA LEU A 72 -20.23 5.42 3.86
C LEU A 72 -20.38 4.33 4.94
N ILE A 73 -19.28 3.85 5.50
CA ILE A 73 -19.28 2.85 6.60
C ILE A 73 -19.90 3.43 7.85
N ILE A 74 -19.54 4.65 8.25
CA ILE A 74 -20.12 5.36 9.40
C ILE A 74 -21.64 5.52 9.21
N CYS A 75 -22.07 5.98 8.03
CA CYS A 75 -23.49 6.08 7.70
C CYS A 75 -24.19 4.72 7.80
N ALA A 76 -23.59 3.64 7.30
CA ALA A 76 -24.15 2.29 7.36
C ALA A 76 -24.30 1.83 8.82
N ALA A 77 -23.30 2.08 9.67
CA ALA A 77 -23.35 1.77 11.10
C ALA A 77 -24.47 2.52 11.81
N VAL A 78 -24.58 3.84 11.59
CA VAL A 78 -25.66 4.68 12.14
C VAL A 78 -27.04 4.17 11.73
N PHE A 79 -27.23 3.88 10.43
CA PHE A 79 -28.50 3.33 9.95
C PHE A 79 -28.79 1.94 10.53
N GLY A 80 -27.78 1.11 10.69
CA GLY A 80 -27.90 -0.19 11.35
C GLY A 80 -28.38 -0.06 12.79
N VAL A 81 -27.78 0.80 13.57
CA VAL A 81 -28.18 1.08 14.99
C VAL A 81 -29.60 1.61 15.05
N LEU A 82 -29.95 2.60 14.23
CA LEU A 82 -31.33 3.13 14.16
C LEU A 82 -32.35 2.06 13.78
N TRP A 83 -31.99 1.16 12.89
CA TRP A 83 -32.85 0.05 12.49
C TRP A 83 -33.08 -0.95 13.62
N ILE A 84 -32.04 -1.28 14.37
CA ILE A 84 -32.09 -2.13 15.58
C ILE A 84 -32.99 -1.48 16.63
N ILE A 85 -32.84 -0.18 16.91
CA ILE A 85 -33.67 0.56 17.86
C ILE A 85 -35.17 0.49 17.44
N ILE A 86 -35.48 0.74 16.17
CA ILE A 86 -36.85 0.66 15.64
C ILE A 86 -37.40 -0.77 15.77
N TRP A 87 -36.57 -1.78 15.54
CA TRP A 87 -36.96 -3.19 15.70
C TRP A 87 -37.27 -3.54 17.16
N ILE A 88 -36.41 -3.14 18.11
CA ILE A 88 -36.63 -3.31 19.56
C ILE A 88 -37.93 -2.63 20.01
N MET A 89 -38.14 -1.37 19.57
CA MET A 89 -39.37 -0.64 19.87
C MET A 89 -40.63 -1.35 19.35
N LYS A 90 -40.54 -1.99 18.19
CA LYS A 90 -41.63 -2.79 17.64
C LYS A 90 -41.91 -4.04 18.49
N LEU A 91 -40.82 -4.76 18.85
CA LEU A 91 -40.91 -5.96 19.65
C LEU A 91 -41.53 -5.63 21.03
N ALA A 92 -41.05 -4.58 21.68
CA ALA A 92 -41.59 -4.11 22.94
C ALA A 92 -43.09 -3.75 22.87
N ARG A 93 -43.53 -3.08 21.77
CA ARG A 93 -44.95 -2.78 21.54
C ARG A 93 -45.78 -4.04 21.33
N MET A 94 -45.26 -5.02 20.60
CA MET A 94 -45.93 -6.29 20.34
C MET A 94 -46.11 -7.08 21.66
N LEU A 95 -45.08 -7.15 22.49
CA LEU A 95 -45.12 -7.78 23.81
C LEU A 95 -46.10 -7.06 24.76
N TYR A 96 -46.09 -5.71 24.76
CA TYR A 96 -47.01 -4.92 25.54
C TYR A 96 -48.48 -5.12 25.11
N SER A 97 -48.75 -5.19 23.80
CA SER A 97 -50.11 -5.45 23.26
C SER A 97 -50.59 -6.87 23.59
N ALA A 98 -49.70 -7.86 23.52
CA ALA A 98 -50.02 -9.25 23.89
C ALA A 98 -50.31 -9.37 25.42
N GLY A 99 -49.54 -8.66 26.25
CA GLY A 99 -49.79 -8.61 27.70
C GLY A 99 -51.12 -7.91 28.10
N ARG A 100 -51.58 -6.92 27.28
CA ARG A 100 -52.83 -6.23 27.46
C ARG A 100 -54.04 -7.10 27.09
N LEU A 101 -53.95 -7.92 26.03
CA LEU A 101 -54.98 -8.90 25.61
C LEU A 101 -55.17 -9.97 26.71
N ARG A 102 -54.09 -10.38 27.39
CA ARG A 102 -54.15 -11.35 28.51
C ARG A 102 -54.81 -10.77 29.78
N LYS A 103 -54.83 -9.42 29.95
CA LYS A 103 -55.50 -8.74 31.10
C LYS A 103 -56.93 -8.38 30.84
N SER A 104 -57.45 -8.44 29.58
CA SER A 104 -58.85 -8.14 29.25
C SER A 104 -59.80 -9.28 29.47
N ASP A 105 -59.30 -10.50 29.79
CA ASP A 105 -60.15 -11.68 30.05
C ASP A 105 -60.54 -11.85 31.52
N TRP A 106 -60.35 -10.78 32.34
CA TRP A 106 -60.86 -10.80 33.72
C TRP A 106 -62.30 -10.30 33.74
N PRO A 107 -63.32 -11.15 34.05
CA PRO A 107 -64.71 -10.74 34.19
C PRO A 107 -64.92 -10.05 35.51
N GLY A 108 -65.08 -8.75 35.54
CA GLY A 108 -65.44 -8.08 36.76
C GLY A 108 -65.36 -6.56 36.76
N ARG A 109 -66.51 -5.94 36.73
CA ARG A 109 -66.95 -4.57 37.03
C ARG A 109 -67.24 -3.68 35.83
N ARG A 110 -68.50 -3.60 35.49
CA ARG A 110 -69.11 -2.38 34.93
C ARG A 110 -69.20 -1.34 36.01
N PRO A 111 -68.73 -0.11 35.81
CA PRO A 111 -69.20 1.03 36.60
C PRO A 111 -70.55 1.47 36.02
N LYS A 112 -71.58 1.37 36.82
CA LYS A 112 -72.78 2.21 36.68
C LYS A 112 -72.38 3.59 37.18
N ASP A 113 -73.01 4.63 36.54
CA ASP A 113 -72.95 6.05 36.93
C ASP A 113 -71.82 6.89 36.35
N ALA A 114 -72.09 7.46 35.19
CA ALA A 114 -71.56 8.76 34.76
C ALA A 114 -72.43 9.31 33.61
N ALA A 115 -73.67 9.69 33.98
CA ALA A 115 -74.40 10.70 33.25
C ALA A 115 -73.99 12.02 33.88
N GLU A 116 -73.06 12.75 33.17
CA GLU A 116 -72.92 14.22 33.23
C GLU A 116 -71.59 14.63 32.64
N SER A 117 -71.59 15.04 31.43
CA SER A 117 -70.99 16.30 30.94
C SER A 117 -70.78 16.26 29.41
N PHE A 118 -71.62 17.00 28.72
CA PHE A 118 -71.43 17.33 27.26
C PHE A 118 -70.09 17.98 26.97
N GLY A 119 -69.39 18.54 27.95
CA GLY A 119 -68.08 19.10 27.84
C GLY A 119 -66.90 18.10 27.93
N ALA A 120 -67.11 16.95 28.55
CA ALA A 120 -66.09 15.92 28.67
C ALA A 120 -65.96 15.07 27.37
N GLU A 121 -67.06 14.82 26.68
CA GLU A 121 -67.01 14.12 25.38
C GLU A 121 -66.27 14.89 24.28
N ALA A 122 -66.44 16.23 24.23
CA ALA A 122 -65.74 17.08 23.28
C ALA A 122 -64.21 17.14 23.56
N ARG A 123 -63.80 17.22 24.83
CA ARG A 123 -62.39 17.10 25.23
C ARG A 123 -61.78 15.74 24.94
N VAL A 124 -62.52 14.65 25.23
CA VAL A 124 -62.07 13.31 24.95
C VAL A 124 -61.95 13.04 23.43
N ARG A 125 -62.90 13.58 22.59
CA ARG A 125 -62.78 13.55 21.13
C ARG A 125 -61.56 14.34 20.65
N GLY A 126 -61.33 15.56 21.10
CA GLY A 126 -60.18 16.38 20.73
C GLY A 126 -58.82 15.72 21.10
N ILE A 127 -58.71 15.12 22.30
CA ILE A 127 -57.54 14.36 22.74
C ILE A 127 -57.38 13.09 21.84
N ALA A 128 -58.45 12.39 21.53
CA ALA A 128 -58.44 11.19 20.67
C ALA A 128 -58.07 11.51 19.22
N GLU A 129 -58.55 12.64 18.67
CA GLU A 129 -58.19 13.13 17.33
C GLU A 129 -56.76 13.61 17.27
N GLY A 130 -56.29 14.37 18.25
CA GLY A 130 -54.87 14.76 18.39
C GLY A 130 -53.94 13.56 18.50
N ALA A 131 -54.29 12.56 19.31
CA ALA A 131 -53.51 11.32 19.41
C ALA A 131 -53.51 10.48 18.12
N ARG A 132 -54.65 10.49 17.35
CA ARG A 132 -54.72 9.85 16.02
C ARG A 132 -53.89 10.60 14.98
N ALA A 133 -53.90 11.94 14.98
CA ALA A 133 -53.11 12.78 14.07
C ALA A 133 -51.61 12.58 14.35
N ALA A 134 -51.18 12.69 15.62
CA ALA A 134 -49.79 12.45 16.03
C ALA A 134 -49.33 11.02 15.73
N GLY A 135 -50.20 10.01 15.91
CA GLY A 135 -49.96 8.63 15.52
C GLY A 135 -49.84 8.43 14.02
N GLY A 136 -50.61 9.22 13.23
CA GLY A 136 -50.56 9.23 11.77
C GLY A 136 -49.29 9.82 11.22
N GLU A 137 -48.81 10.93 11.80
CA GLU A 137 -47.57 11.60 11.44
C GLU A 137 -46.35 10.73 11.75
N LYS A 138 -46.28 10.20 12.94
CA LYS A 138 -45.22 9.24 13.36
C LYS A 138 -45.17 7.98 12.49
N ARG A 139 -46.31 7.49 12.00
CA ARG A 139 -46.37 6.37 11.04
C ARG A 139 -45.89 6.78 9.64
N ARG A 140 -46.05 8.04 9.23
CA ARG A 140 -45.53 8.58 7.96
C ARG A 140 -44.00 8.71 8.02
N GLU A 141 -43.46 9.23 9.13
CA GLU A 141 -42.01 9.37 9.35
C GLU A 141 -41.32 8.00 9.35
N ILE A 142 -41.84 7.02 10.09
CA ILE A 142 -41.31 5.66 10.09
C ILE A 142 -41.37 5.02 8.69
N ARG A 143 -42.40 5.31 7.89
CA ARG A 143 -42.47 4.84 6.50
C ARG A 143 -41.46 5.52 5.59
N ARG A 144 -41.21 6.84 5.76
CA ARG A 144 -40.18 7.56 5.05
C ARG A 144 -38.79 7.04 5.38
N PHE A 145 -38.50 6.88 6.66
CA PHE A 145 -37.24 6.32 7.14
C PHE A 145 -36.98 4.92 6.57
N ARG A 146 -37.97 4.01 6.61
CA ARG A 146 -37.84 2.66 6.04
C ARG A 146 -37.57 2.67 4.54
N ARG A 147 -38.21 3.59 3.81
CA ARG A 147 -37.99 3.71 2.35
C ARG A 147 -36.57 4.19 2.07
N PHE A 148 -36.12 5.17 2.85
CA PHE A 148 -34.77 5.71 2.75
C PHE A 148 -33.73 4.64 3.13
N SER A 149 -33.86 3.99 4.29
CA SER A 149 -32.94 2.93 4.74
C SER A 149 -32.86 1.78 3.74
N ARG A 150 -33.96 1.41 3.12
CA ARG A 150 -33.96 0.39 2.07
C ARG A 150 -33.21 0.85 0.82
N GLY A 151 -33.39 2.12 0.42
CA GLY A 151 -32.65 2.73 -0.69
C GLY A 151 -31.16 2.75 -0.41
N PHE A 152 -30.78 3.21 0.78
CA PHE A 152 -29.40 3.24 1.25
C PHE A 152 -28.78 1.83 1.31
N GLY A 153 -29.49 0.83 1.86
CA GLY A 153 -29.00 -0.55 1.91
C GLY A 153 -28.77 -1.15 0.52
N ILE A 154 -29.61 -0.82 -0.46
CA ILE A 154 -29.40 -1.24 -1.86
C ILE A 154 -28.17 -0.54 -2.45
N PHE A 155 -28.01 0.76 -2.21
CA PHE A 155 -26.82 1.52 -2.63
C PHE A 155 -25.56 0.94 -2.02
N PHE A 156 -25.54 0.71 -0.72
CA PHE A 156 -24.41 0.11 0.00
C PHE A 156 -24.04 -1.27 -0.56
N ALA A 157 -25.04 -2.13 -0.81
CA ALA A 157 -24.80 -3.46 -1.37
C ALA A 157 -24.19 -3.40 -2.78
N TRP A 158 -24.61 -2.45 -3.63
CA TRP A 158 -24.00 -2.24 -4.94
C TRP A 158 -22.59 -1.69 -4.84
N THR A 159 -22.34 -0.72 -3.97
CA THR A 159 -21.01 -0.17 -3.74
C THR A 159 -20.07 -1.27 -3.26
N PHE A 160 -20.49 -2.07 -2.27
CA PHE A 160 -19.70 -3.21 -1.79
C PHE A 160 -19.38 -4.21 -2.89
N LEU A 161 -20.35 -4.54 -3.75
CA LEU A 161 -20.12 -5.45 -4.88
C LEU A 161 -19.14 -4.88 -5.91
N ILE A 162 -19.20 -3.57 -6.18
CA ILE A 162 -18.24 -2.88 -7.04
C ILE A 162 -16.83 -2.92 -6.41
N VAL A 163 -16.72 -2.67 -5.11
CA VAL A 163 -15.46 -2.79 -4.37
C VAL A 163 -14.89 -4.21 -4.51
N CYS A 164 -15.70 -5.24 -4.27
CA CYS A 164 -15.26 -6.63 -4.46
C CYS A 164 -14.81 -6.93 -5.89
N LEU A 165 -15.52 -6.41 -6.89
CA LEU A 165 -15.17 -6.62 -8.30
C LEU A 165 -13.82 -5.94 -8.63
N VAL A 166 -13.64 -4.66 -8.22
CA VAL A 166 -12.39 -3.93 -8.48
C VAL A 166 -11.22 -4.57 -7.75
N MET A 167 -11.39 -4.97 -6.48
CA MET A 167 -10.37 -5.71 -5.74
C MET A 167 -10.01 -7.03 -6.42
N THR A 168 -10.99 -7.77 -6.94
CA THR A 168 -10.73 -8.99 -7.70
C THR A 168 -9.86 -8.71 -8.92
N LEU A 169 -10.24 -7.71 -9.72
CA LEU A 169 -9.57 -7.39 -10.97
C LEU A 169 -8.17 -6.78 -10.77
N ASN A 170 -8.02 -5.92 -9.78
CA ASN A 170 -6.81 -5.10 -9.63
C ASN A 170 -5.90 -5.52 -8.46
N CYS A 171 -6.27 -6.61 -7.75
CA CYS A 171 -5.49 -7.11 -6.62
C CYS A 171 -5.53 -8.65 -6.56
N PHE A 172 -6.70 -9.26 -6.33
CA PHE A 172 -6.76 -10.68 -5.99
C PHE A 172 -6.32 -11.62 -7.13
N VAL A 173 -6.65 -11.30 -8.40
CA VAL A 173 -6.16 -12.08 -9.55
C VAL A 173 -4.63 -12.06 -9.63
N LEU A 174 -4.01 -10.94 -9.26
CA LEU A 174 -2.56 -10.74 -9.38
C LEU A 174 -1.76 -11.63 -8.41
N TYR A 175 -2.32 -11.94 -7.23
CA TYR A 175 -1.68 -12.83 -6.26
C TYR A 175 -1.47 -14.27 -6.75
N HIS A 176 -2.09 -14.66 -7.86
CA HIS A 176 -2.02 -16.03 -8.40
C HIS A 176 -1.24 -16.11 -9.72
N ALA A 177 -0.52 -15.04 -10.06
CA ALA A 177 0.37 -15.01 -11.22
C ALA A 177 1.75 -15.60 -10.89
N SER A 178 2.51 -15.89 -11.93
CA SER A 178 3.90 -16.29 -11.81
C SER A 178 4.72 -15.20 -11.12
N THR A 179 5.55 -15.58 -10.18
CA THR A 179 6.43 -14.69 -9.45
C THR A 179 7.55 -14.14 -10.35
N PHE A 180 8.18 -13.05 -9.93
CA PHE A 180 9.34 -12.48 -10.63
C PHE A 180 10.45 -13.51 -10.78
N SER A 181 10.71 -14.31 -9.74
CA SER A 181 11.70 -15.38 -9.76
C SER A 181 11.38 -16.43 -10.83
N GLU A 182 10.14 -16.93 -10.87
CA GLU A 182 9.70 -17.93 -11.86
C GLU A 182 9.79 -17.40 -13.29
N GLN A 183 9.52 -16.12 -13.49
CA GLN A 183 9.56 -15.51 -14.83
C GLN A 183 10.97 -15.28 -15.37
N TYR A 184 11.93 -14.89 -14.50
CA TYR A 184 13.22 -14.36 -14.97
C TYR A 184 14.44 -15.09 -14.42
N PHE A 185 14.34 -15.82 -13.32
CA PHE A 185 15.47 -16.54 -12.75
C PHE A 185 15.39 -18.05 -12.97
N GLY A 186 14.21 -18.57 -13.31
CA GLY A 186 13.96 -20.00 -13.47
C GLY A 186 13.69 -20.71 -12.14
N GLU A 187 13.80 -22.04 -12.15
CA GLU A 187 13.63 -22.83 -10.93
C GLU A 187 14.73 -22.46 -9.94
N ASP A 188 14.34 -22.26 -8.70
CA ASP A 188 15.28 -22.01 -7.62
C ASP A 188 15.99 -23.32 -7.27
N GLU A 189 17.28 -23.41 -7.60
CA GLU A 189 18.10 -24.60 -7.44
C GLU A 189 18.38 -24.97 -5.97
N GLY A 190 17.71 -24.33 -5.00
CA GLY A 190 17.74 -24.74 -3.60
C GLY A 190 18.54 -23.83 -2.66
N ASP A 191 19.14 -24.41 -1.65
CA ASP A 191 19.68 -23.72 -0.50
C ASP A 191 20.86 -22.81 -0.83
N TYR A 192 20.79 -21.58 -0.38
CA TYR A 192 21.89 -20.61 -0.42
C TYR A 192 22.78 -20.81 0.80
N THR A 193 24.10 -20.71 0.58
CA THR A 193 25.05 -20.79 1.67
C THR A 193 25.14 -19.47 2.43
N LEU A 194 25.51 -19.53 3.72
CA LEU A 194 25.77 -18.32 4.51
C LEU A 194 26.89 -17.49 3.91
N ALA A 195 27.89 -18.12 3.29
CA ALA A 195 28.95 -17.40 2.57
C ALA A 195 28.40 -16.58 1.39
N GLU A 196 27.39 -17.09 0.65
CA GLU A 196 26.73 -16.32 -0.40
C GLU A 196 25.92 -15.15 0.18
N LEU A 197 25.23 -15.36 1.29
CA LEU A 197 24.52 -14.28 2.01
C LEU A 197 25.50 -13.17 2.45
N ILE A 198 26.64 -13.55 3.05
CA ILE A 198 27.68 -12.59 3.46
C ILE A 198 28.25 -11.84 2.24
N ARG A 199 28.44 -12.50 1.10
CA ARG A 199 28.92 -11.83 -0.14
C ARG A 199 27.94 -10.76 -0.61
N VAL A 200 26.64 -11.07 -0.66
CA VAL A 200 25.62 -10.08 -1.07
C VAL A 200 25.49 -8.97 -0.04
N TYR A 201 25.52 -9.31 1.26
CA TYR A 201 25.56 -8.30 2.32
C TYR A 201 26.75 -7.37 2.17
N ASN A 202 27.95 -7.89 1.97
CA ASN A 202 29.18 -7.10 1.82
C ASN A 202 29.08 -6.16 0.62
N LEU A 203 28.57 -6.64 -0.52
CA LEU A 203 28.35 -5.79 -1.70
C LEU A 203 27.40 -4.63 -1.39
N VAL A 204 26.31 -4.87 -0.68
CA VAL A 204 25.34 -3.84 -0.31
C VAL A 204 25.95 -2.89 0.73
N ALA A 205 26.57 -3.42 1.78
CA ALA A 205 27.18 -2.63 2.86
C ALA A 205 28.32 -1.72 2.35
N GLU A 206 29.22 -2.23 1.49
CA GLU A 206 30.28 -1.46 0.86
C GLU A 206 29.74 -0.31 0.00
N ASN A 207 28.67 -0.56 -0.76
CA ASN A 207 28.03 0.49 -1.55
C ASN A 207 27.33 1.51 -0.64
N CYS A 208 26.65 1.08 0.42
CA CYS A 208 26.09 2.02 1.40
C CYS A 208 27.16 2.89 2.01
N ASN A 209 28.26 2.31 2.53
CA ASN A 209 29.38 3.07 3.13
C ASN A 209 29.97 4.08 2.13
N ARG A 210 30.24 3.65 0.91
CA ARG A 210 30.79 4.50 -0.15
C ARG A 210 29.84 5.65 -0.52
N LEU A 211 28.55 5.36 -0.72
CA LEU A 211 27.57 6.34 -1.18
C LEU A 211 27.18 7.31 -0.08
N ALA A 212 27.11 6.89 1.18
CA ALA A 212 26.87 7.75 2.32
C ALA A 212 27.91 8.89 2.46
N GLY A 213 29.14 8.66 1.94
CA GLY A 213 30.19 9.66 1.90
C GLY A 213 30.15 10.61 0.69
N VAL A 214 29.27 10.35 -0.29
CA VAL A 214 29.20 11.09 -1.57
C VAL A 214 27.94 11.91 -1.71
N ILE A 215 26.80 11.46 -1.12
CA ILE A 215 25.54 12.19 -1.19
C ILE A 215 25.66 13.56 -0.51
N GLU A 216 24.88 14.51 -1.04
CA GLU A 216 24.77 15.85 -0.46
C GLU A 216 24.05 15.80 0.90
N ARG A 217 24.49 16.69 1.80
CA ARG A 217 23.95 16.80 3.17
C ARG A 217 23.78 18.25 3.56
N ASP A 218 22.80 18.51 4.41
CA ASP A 218 22.60 19.81 5.03
C ASP A 218 23.59 20.08 6.19
N GLU A 219 23.44 21.24 6.85
CA GLU A 219 24.28 21.65 7.98
C GLU A 219 24.12 20.73 9.22
N SER A 220 23.00 20.03 9.34
CA SER A 220 22.75 19.03 10.40
C SER A 220 23.35 17.66 10.09
N GLY A 221 23.83 17.45 8.87
CA GLY A 221 24.36 16.18 8.38
C GLY A 221 23.29 15.26 7.78
N MET A 222 22.04 15.72 7.67
CA MET A 222 20.95 14.96 7.04
C MET A 222 21.14 14.92 5.53
N ALA A 223 20.80 13.79 4.91
CA ALA A 223 20.83 13.60 3.47
C ALA A 223 19.84 14.54 2.77
N VAL A 224 20.28 15.18 1.69
CA VAL A 224 19.48 16.12 0.90
C VAL A 224 19.46 15.67 -0.55
N TYR A 225 18.29 15.70 -1.17
CA TYR A 225 18.14 15.49 -2.60
C TYR A 225 18.24 16.81 -3.35
N THR A 226 19.22 16.92 -4.24
CA THR A 226 19.51 18.16 -5.00
C THR A 226 19.02 18.11 -6.44
N GLY A 227 18.35 17.00 -6.83
CA GLY A 227 17.82 16.82 -8.18
C GLY A 227 18.90 16.52 -9.22
N SER A 228 18.49 16.55 -10.49
CA SER A 228 19.39 16.43 -11.65
C SER A 228 20.16 17.75 -11.89
N TYR A 229 20.60 18.42 -10.82
CA TYR A 229 21.51 19.55 -10.95
C TYR A 229 22.84 19.03 -11.46
N SER A 230 23.02 19.09 -12.76
CA SER A 230 24.29 18.88 -13.42
C SER A 230 25.29 19.90 -12.85
N GLU A 231 26.58 19.51 -12.73
CA GLU A 231 27.73 20.34 -12.33
C GLU A 231 27.91 21.62 -13.16
N THR A 232 26.99 21.93 -14.07
CA THR A 232 26.92 23.19 -14.81
C THR A 232 25.70 23.98 -14.33
N GLY A 233 25.89 24.80 -13.29
CA GLY A 233 24.90 25.68 -12.68
C GLY A 233 23.77 26.17 -13.59
N GLY A 234 22.57 25.61 -13.42
CA GLY A 234 21.37 26.10 -14.07
C GLY A 234 20.31 25.03 -14.25
N VAL A 235 19.15 25.25 -13.67
CA VAL A 235 17.92 24.50 -13.93
C VAL A 235 17.62 24.52 -15.42
N ARG A 236 17.60 23.36 -16.09
CA ARG A 236 16.97 23.25 -17.41
C ARG A 236 15.46 23.17 -17.24
N HIS A 237 14.81 24.32 -17.15
CA HIS A 237 13.41 24.44 -17.51
C HIS A 237 13.29 24.26 -19.04
N ASP A 238 12.43 23.33 -19.49
CA ASP A 238 12.00 23.27 -20.88
C ASP A 238 11.47 24.63 -21.35
N GLY A 239 12.23 25.21 -22.27
CA GLY A 239 11.83 26.16 -23.27
C GLY A 239 10.85 27.27 -22.89
N ARG A 240 11.31 28.28 -22.16
CA ARG A 240 10.94 29.68 -22.43
C ARG A 240 12.12 30.58 -22.07
N ALA A 241 12.75 31.11 -23.12
CA ALA A 241 13.73 32.17 -22.98
C ALA A 241 13.05 33.43 -22.41
N GLY A 242 13.65 33.99 -21.38
CA GLY A 242 13.24 35.30 -20.88
C GLY A 242 13.90 35.64 -19.57
N ASP A 243 14.92 36.43 -19.67
CA ASP A 243 15.51 37.37 -18.75
C ASP A 243 16.81 36.94 -18.04
N GLU A 244 17.89 37.46 -18.61
CA GLU A 244 19.22 37.50 -18.02
C GLU A 244 19.22 38.54 -16.90
N GLY A 245 19.66 38.12 -15.71
CA GLY A 245 20.14 39.04 -14.71
C GLY A 245 19.75 38.78 -13.28
N LYS A 246 20.49 37.90 -12.60
CA LYS A 246 21.07 38.14 -11.28
C LYS A 246 21.98 36.98 -10.89
N ALA A 247 23.27 37.26 -10.94
CA ALA A 247 24.31 36.42 -10.36
C ALA A 247 24.21 36.44 -8.82
N GLY A 248 24.41 35.28 -8.21
CA GLY A 248 24.91 35.14 -6.85
C GLY A 248 23.84 35.03 -5.77
N ASN A 249 23.30 33.85 -5.61
CA ASN A 249 23.12 33.28 -4.28
C ASN A 249 23.46 31.80 -4.39
N GLU A 250 24.60 31.39 -3.85
CA GLU A 250 24.86 29.97 -3.56
C GLU A 250 23.92 29.59 -2.44
N SER A 251 22.72 29.15 -2.81
CA SER A 251 21.78 28.53 -1.87
C SER A 251 22.47 27.26 -1.34
N ARG A 252 22.76 27.23 -0.05
CA ARG A 252 23.32 26.07 0.61
C ARG A 252 22.36 24.89 0.48
N ALA A 253 22.89 23.70 0.29
CA ALA A 253 22.08 22.48 0.28
C ALA A 253 21.23 22.42 1.57
N GLY A 254 19.91 22.29 1.41
CA GLY A 254 18.96 22.19 2.53
C GLY A 254 18.15 23.45 2.89
N ASP A 255 18.47 24.64 2.33
CA ASP A 255 17.69 25.85 2.55
C ASP A 255 16.81 26.19 1.34
N TYR A 256 15.90 25.24 1.00
CA TYR A 256 14.97 25.38 -0.12
C TYR A 256 13.68 26.03 0.32
N GLY A 257 13.15 26.96 -0.50
CA GLY A 257 11.81 27.46 -0.34
C GLY A 257 10.75 26.39 -0.75
N PRO A 258 9.47 26.53 -0.30
CA PRO A 258 8.42 25.54 -0.54
C PRO A 258 8.19 25.18 -2.03
N GLU A 259 8.36 26.11 -2.95
CA GLU A 259 8.20 25.87 -4.39
C GLU A 259 9.41 25.09 -4.97
N GLU A 260 10.59 25.31 -4.42
CA GLU A 260 11.82 24.63 -4.82
C GLU A 260 11.82 23.19 -4.31
N GLU A 261 11.45 22.96 -3.05
CA GLU A 261 11.26 21.64 -2.47
C GLU A 261 10.24 20.82 -3.28
N LYS A 262 9.12 21.43 -3.62
CA LYS A 262 8.13 20.81 -4.50
C LYS A 262 8.69 20.47 -5.89
N GLY A 263 9.55 21.33 -6.44
CA GLY A 263 10.24 21.08 -7.70
C GLY A 263 11.14 19.85 -7.62
N LEU A 264 11.88 19.69 -6.53
CA LEU A 264 12.75 18.53 -6.28
C LEU A 264 11.96 17.22 -6.13
N LEU A 265 10.82 17.26 -5.44
CA LEU A 265 9.92 16.11 -5.32
C LEU A 265 9.36 15.69 -6.68
N LEU A 266 8.96 16.65 -7.52
CA LEU A 266 8.48 16.38 -8.88
C LEU A 266 9.57 15.75 -9.78
N ASP A 267 10.83 16.18 -9.65
CA ASP A 267 11.98 15.58 -10.33
C ASP A 267 12.21 14.13 -9.87
N MET A 268 12.14 13.89 -8.55
CA MET A 268 12.26 12.54 -7.98
C MET A 268 11.17 11.59 -8.48
N GLU A 269 9.91 12.05 -8.51
CA GLU A 269 8.78 11.30 -9.05
C GLU A 269 8.95 10.95 -10.53
N ASP A 270 9.40 11.91 -11.34
CA ASP A 270 9.64 11.67 -12.78
C ASP A 270 10.83 10.72 -13.01
N LYS A 271 11.87 10.84 -12.21
CA LYS A 271 13.02 9.93 -12.23
C LYS A 271 12.63 8.49 -11.86
N ALA A 272 11.84 8.30 -10.80
CA ALA A 272 11.33 6.97 -10.43
C ALA A 272 10.55 6.32 -11.61
N ARG A 273 9.69 7.09 -12.29
CA ARG A 273 8.95 6.62 -13.47
C ARG A 273 9.88 6.24 -14.63
N GLU A 274 10.93 7.02 -14.84
CA GLU A 274 11.91 6.75 -15.89
C GLU A 274 12.69 5.47 -15.61
N LEU A 275 13.16 5.29 -14.37
CA LEU A 275 13.89 4.09 -13.95
C LEU A 275 13.03 2.83 -14.13
N MET A 276 11.76 2.88 -13.71
CA MET A 276 10.83 1.76 -13.92
C MET A 276 10.62 1.44 -15.40
N ARG A 277 10.53 2.45 -16.29
CA ARG A 277 10.45 2.22 -17.74
C ARG A 277 11.74 1.62 -18.29
N ARG A 278 12.91 2.03 -17.79
CA ARG A 278 14.20 1.46 -18.19
C ARG A 278 14.27 -0.03 -17.86
N LEU A 279 13.78 -0.45 -16.68
CA LEU A 279 13.69 -1.86 -16.32
C LEU A 279 12.83 -2.67 -17.29
N GLY A 280 11.78 -2.09 -17.86
CA GLY A 280 10.92 -2.72 -18.88
C GLY A 280 11.69 -3.24 -20.09
N SER A 281 12.86 -2.66 -20.42
CA SER A 281 13.72 -3.17 -21.49
C SER A 281 14.40 -4.51 -21.18
N SER A 282 14.52 -4.87 -19.90
CA SER A 282 15.12 -6.14 -19.44
C SER A 282 14.06 -7.09 -18.91
N TYR A 283 12.98 -6.57 -18.40
CA TYR A 283 11.87 -7.30 -17.77
C TYR A 283 10.57 -6.87 -18.45
N PRO A 284 10.10 -7.58 -19.49
CA PRO A 284 8.99 -7.15 -20.33
C PRO A 284 7.68 -6.81 -19.61
N GLN A 285 7.35 -7.48 -18.48
CA GLN A 285 6.16 -7.15 -17.71
C GLN A 285 6.23 -5.73 -17.10
N LEU A 286 7.44 -5.22 -16.84
CA LEU A 286 7.66 -3.86 -16.34
C LEU A 286 7.56 -2.80 -17.44
N ASP A 287 7.46 -3.18 -18.74
CA ASP A 287 7.27 -2.20 -19.81
C ASP A 287 5.86 -1.60 -19.78
N GLY A 288 5.76 -0.30 -20.02
CA GLY A 288 4.50 0.40 -20.18
C GLY A 288 4.41 1.78 -19.53
N TYR A 289 3.18 2.24 -19.40
CA TYR A 289 2.86 3.53 -18.80
C TYR A 289 2.91 3.46 -17.27
N TYR A 290 3.54 4.45 -16.66
CA TYR A 290 3.56 4.69 -15.22
C TYR A 290 2.94 6.07 -14.94
N PRO A 291 1.88 6.16 -14.11
CA PRO A 291 1.43 7.44 -13.58
C PRO A 291 2.51 8.02 -12.67
N ARG A 292 2.45 9.33 -12.43
CA ARG A 292 3.34 9.97 -11.45
C ARG A 292 2.95 9.52 -10.03
N PRO A 293 3.91 9.09 -9.20
CA PRO A 293 3.65 8.87 -7.78
C PRO A 293 3.09 10.14 -7.12
N LYS A 294 2.33 9.99 -6.06
CA LYS A 294 1.67 11.13 -5.40
C LYS A 294 1.92 11.13 -3.91
N ALA A 295 2.31 12.28 -3.40
CA ALA A 295 2.37 12.54 -1.98
C ALA A 295 0.98 12.46 -1.34
N LEU A 296 0.89 11.88 -0.16
CA LEU A 296 -0.34 11.70 0.60
C LEU A 296 -0.57 12.85 1.59
N TRP A 297 -1.78 13.37 1.65
CA TRP A 297 -2.18 14.31 2.68
C TRP A 297 -2.29 13.66 4.07
N SER A 298 -2.62 12.37 4.10
CA SER A 298 -2.71 11.58 5.32
C SER A 298 -1.36 11.00 5.78
N SER A 299 -0.22 11.58 5.37
CA SER A 299 1.11 11.07 5.68
C SER A 299 1.37 10.93 7.19
N ASP A 300 0.89 11.87 8.02
CA ASP A 300 0.97 11.73 9.49
C ASP A 300 0.29 10.44 9.99
N PHE A 301 -0.88 10.12 9.46
CA PHE A 301 -1.60 8.88 9.80
C PHE A 301 -0.92 7.63 9.22
N MET A 302 -0.28 7.74 8.06
CA MET A 302 0.55 6.68 7.48
C MET A 302 1.76 6.38 8.36
N CYS A 303 2.40 7.41 8.91
CA CYS A 303 3.53 7.23 9.85
C CYS A 303 3.11 6.44 11.10
N GLN A 304 1.92 6.68 11.66
CA GLN A 304 1.39 5.90 12.79
C GLN A 304 1.20 4.41 12.47
N GLN A 305 1.13 4.04 11.20
CA GLN A 305 1.01 2.67 10.72
C GLN A 305 2.34 2.10 10.20
N HIS A 306 3.44 2.85 10.33
CA HIS A 306 4.75 2.53 9.75
C HIS A 306 4.70 2.25 8.24
N MET A 307 3.74 2.87 7.52
CA MET A 307 3.56 2.69 6.09
C MET A 307 4.29 3.76 5.28
N GLN A 308 5.13 3.32 4.35
CA GLN A 308 5.89 4.21 3.48
C GLN A 308 5.07 4.67 2.26
N GLY A 309 4.23 3.80 1.72
CA GLY A 309 3.39 4.07 0.58
C GLY A 309 2.27 3.07 0.43
N TYR A 310 1.48 3.21 -0.61
CA TYR A 310 0.55 2.19 -1.06
C TYR A 310 0.12 2.36 -2.51
N TYR A 311 0.05 1.25 -3.22
CA TYR A 311 -0.69 1.12 -4.46
C TYR A 311 -2.19 1.11 -4.18
N PHE A 312 -2.95 1.96 -4.86
CA PHE A 312 -4.39 2.01 -4.68
C PHE A 312 -5.15 1.43 -5.87
N PRO A 313 -5.71 0.20 -5.75
CA PRO A 313 -6.31 -0.54 -6.85
C PRO A 313 -7.57 0.10 -7.44
N PHE A 314 -8.22 1.02 -6.71
CA PHE A 314 -9.44 1.71 -7.15
C PHE A 314 -9.16 2.93 -8.01
N SER A 315 -7.99 3.53 -7.92
CA SER A 315 -7.58 4.70 -8.71
C SER A 315 -6.39 4.43 -9.62
N MET A 316 -5.75 3.26 -9.50
CA MET A 316 -4.51 2.92 -10.21
C MET A 316 -3.41 3.96 -9.95
N GLU A 317 -3.25 4.34 -8.70
CA GLU A 317 -2.27 5.31 -8.24
C GLU A 317 -1.18 4.65 -7.40
N ALA A 318 0.04 5.09 -7.59
CA ALA A 318 1.17 4.89 -6.68
C ALA A 318 1.23 6.09 -5.73
N ASN A 319 1.19 5.85 -4.44
CA ASN A 319 1.16 6.91 -3.44
C ASN A 319 2.26 6.69 -2.41
N TYR A 320 2.90 7.77 -1.96
CA TYR A 320 3.96 7.71 -0.97
C TYR A 320 3.70 8.65 0.22
N ASN A 321 4.23 8.27 1.36
CA ASN A 321 4.22 9.07 2.58
C ASN A 321 5.19 10.25 2.42
N ASP A 322 4.67 11.47 2.46
CA ASP A 322 5.47 12.68 2.25
C ASP A 322 6.34 13.05 3.45
N VAL A 323 5.96 12.62 4.64
CA VAL A 323 6.66 12.92 5.89
C VAL A 323 7.84 11.98 6.17
N MET A 324 7.87 10.80 5.52
CA MET A 324 8.98 9.87 5.71
C MET A 324 10.32 10.48 5.30
N HIS A 325 11.40 10.00 5.89
CA HIS A 325 12.76 10.46 5.59
C HIS A 325 13.02 10.41 4.08
N ILE A 326 13.71 11.42 3.56
CA ILE A 326 13.89 11.66 2.12
C ILE A 326 14.54 10.46 1.40
N LEU A 327 15.43 9.72 2.05
CA LEU A 327 16.09 8.54 1.49
C LEU A 327 15.17 7.35 1.27
N ASN A 328 14.01 7.31 1.92
CA ASN A 328 13.03 6.25 1.67
C ASN A 328 12.19 6.50 0.40
N LYS A 329 12.05 7.76 -0.01
CA LYS A 329 11.12 8.15 -1.09
C LYS A 329 11.45 7.50 -2.44
N PRO A 330 12.72 7.45 -2.92
CA PRO A 330 13.03 6.83 -4.22
C PRO A 330 12.62 5.37 -4.33
N ALA A 331 13.02 4.56 -3.33
CA ALA A 331 12.70 3.14 -3.30
C ALA A 331 11.20 2.91 -3.15
N THR A 332 10.52 3.64 -2.27
CA THR A 332 9.07 3.56 -2.10
C THR A 332 8.32 3.91 -3.40
N MET A 333 8.69 4.99 -4.09
CA MET A 333 8.05 5.37 -5.35
C MET A 333 8.18 4.26 -6.39
N CYS A 334 9.36 3.66 -6.54
CA CYS A 334 9.59 2.55 -7.46
C CYS A 334 8.81 1.28 -7.04
N HIS A 335 8.72 1.01 -5.76
CA HIS A 335 7.95 -0.09 -5.18
C HIS A 335 6.45 0.02 -5.54
N GLU A 336 5.84 1.18 -5.27
CA GLU A 336 4.43 1.40 -5.58
C GLU A 336 4.14 1.37 -7.09
N LEU A 337 5.13 1.77 -7.89
CA LEU A 337 5.05 1.66 -9.35
C LEU A 337 5.17 0.19 -9.83
N ALA A 338 5.86 -0.69 -9.11
CA ALA A 338 5.94 -2.11 -9.44
C ALA A 338 4.57 -2.79 -9.30
N HIS A 339 3.77 -2.43 -8.29
CA HIS A 339 2.40 -2.92 -8.14
C HIS A 339 1.52 -2.56 -9.35
N LEU A 340 1.74 -1.40 -9.97
CA LEU A 340 1.02 -1.00 -11.19
C LEU A 340 1.41 -1.83 -12.43
N ARG A 341 2.37 -2.72 -12.30
CA ARG A 341 2.75 -3.69 -13.33
C ARG A 341 2.35 -5.12 -12.98
N GLY A 342 1.59 -5.29 -11.91
CA GLY A 342 1.03 -6.57 -11.50
C GLY A 342 1.89 -7.35 -10.51
N TYR A 343 3.03 -6.83 -10.09
CA TYR A 343 3.83 -7.41 -9.01
C TYR A 343 3.22 -7.00 -7.66
N ILE A 344 2.35 -7.87 -7.13
CA ILE A 344 1.56 -7.57 -5.92
C ILE A 344 2.24 -8.04 -4.64
N TYR A 345 3.24 -8.92 -4.75
CA TYR A 345 4.03 -9.39 -3.61
C TYR A 345 5.02 -8.31 -3.18
N GLU A 346 5.05 -8.02 -1.88
CA GLU A 346 5.89 -6.97 -1.29
C GLU A 346 7.38 -7.21 -1.49
N ASP A 347 7.82 -8.46 -1.37
CA ASP A 347 9.20 -8.88 -1.61
C ASP A 347 9.64 -8.64 -3.07
N GLU A 348 8.77 -8.90 -4.03
CA GLU A 348 9.04 -8.63 -5.44
C GLU A 348 9.08 -7.11 -5.72
N ALA A 349 8.13 -6.36 -5.18
CA ALA A 349 8.09 -4.92 -5.33
C ALA A 349 9.33 -4.25 -4.69
N ASN A 350 9.77 -4.73 -3.50
CA ASN A 350 11.02 -4.32 -2.85
C ASN A 350 12.24 -4.65 -3.72
N PHE A 351 12.30 -5.85 -4.28
CA PHE A 351 13.41 -6.23 -5.15
C PHE A 351 13.44 -5.43 -6.46
N ILE A 352 12.28 -5.20 -7.09
CA ILE A 352 12.16 -4.38 -8.31
C ILE A 352 12.56 -2.93 -8.03
N SER A 353 12.14 -2.37 -6.89
CA SER A 353 12.52 -1.02 -6.48
C SER A 353 14.02 -0.90 -6.25
N TYR A 354 14.63 -1.90 -5.59
CA TYR A 354 16.08 -2.02 -5.47
C TYR A 354 16.76 -1.97 -6.84
N LEU A 355 16.35 -2.84 -7.77
CA LEU A 355 16.91 -2.89 -9.13
C LEU A 355 16.78 -1.54 -9.86
N ALA A 356 15.62 -0.88 -9.75
CA ALA A 356 15.38 0.42 -10.37
C ALA A 356 16.34 1.48 -9.83
N CYS A 357 16.47 1.54 -8.51
CA CYS A 357 17.28 2.57 -7.84
C CYS A 357 18.78 2.36 -8.06
N VAL A 358 19.30 1.15 -7.91
CA VAL A 358 20.75 0.89 -8.05
C VAL A 358 21.24 1.03 -9.49
N GLN A 359 20.36 0.92 -10.50
CA GLN A 359 20.66 1.14 -11.91
C GLN A 359 20.56 2.62 -12.33
N SER A 360 20.20 3.51 -11.42
CA SER A 360 20.19 4.95 -11.65
C SER A 360 21.60 5.49 -11.88
N GLU A 361 21.71 6.56 -12.68
CA GLU A 361 22.93 7.37 -12.76
C GLU A 361 23.04 8.34 -11.56
N ASP A 362 21.95 8.56 -10.87
CA ASP A 362 21.85 9.44 -9.71
C ASP A 362 22.32 8.72 -8.45
N VAL A 363 23.31 9.31 -7.79
CA VAL A 363 23.96 8.76 -6.60
C VAL A 363 22.99 8.64 -5.42
N PHE A 364 22.07 9.60 -5.30
CA PHE A 364 21.06 9.59 -4.24
C PHE A 364 20.10 8.40 -4.39
N PHE A 365 19.63 8.15 -5.62
CA PHE A 365 18.80 6.97 -5.93
C PHE A 365 19.57 5.66 -5.71
N GLN A 366 20.84 5.59 -6.14
CA GLN A 366 21.66 4.41 -5.88
C GLN A 366 21.75 4.12 -4.38
N TYR A 367 22.04 5.14 -3.58
CA TYR A 367 22.15 5.00 -2.13
C TYR A 367 20.83 4.56 -1.49
N ALA A 368 19.73 5.21 -1.84
CA ALA A 368 18.39 4.82 -1.39
C ALA A 368 18.07 3.35 -1.74
N GLY A 369 18.44 2.90 -2.94
CA GLY A 369 18.26 1.51 -3.35
C GLY A 369 19.05 0.51 -2.50
N TYR A 370 20.35 0.74 -2.28
CA TYR A 370 21.14 -0.14 -1.41
C TYR A 370 20.66 -0.12 0.03
N LEU A 371 20.32 1.06 0.55
CA LEU A 371 19.82 1.23 1.91
C LEU A 371 18.50 0.48 2.14
N SER A 372 17.60 0.44 1.14
CA SER A 372 16.30 -0.20 1.24
C SER A 372 16.36 -1.70 1.48
N VAL A 373 17.44 -2.37 1.09
CA VAL A 373 17.61 -3.82 1.26
C VAL A 373 18.63 -4.20 2.35
N LEU A 374 19.39 -3.23 2.84
CA LEU A 374 20.43 -3.48 3.85
C LEU A 374 19.88 -4.09 5.13
N VAL A 375 18.72 -3.60 5.61
CA VAL A 375 18.09 -4.08 6.85
C VAL A 375 17.68 -5.54 6.71
N TYR A 376 17.12 -5.96 5.58
CA TYR A 376 16.72 -7.34 5.36
C TYR A 376 17.92 -8.29 5.39
N LEU A 377 19.00 -7.93 4.70
CA LEU A 377 20.24 -8.70 4.70
C LEU A 377 20.88 -8.76 6.10
N ASN A 378 20.89 -7.64 6.83
CA ASN A 378 21.40 -7.59 8.19
C ASN A 378 20.57 -8.47 9.15
N ASN A 379 19.25 -8.45 9.01
CA ASN A 379 18.36 -9.27 9.84
C ASN A 379 18.55 -10.77 9.57
N ASP A 380 18.72 -11.18 8.31
CA ASP A 380 18.98 -12.58 7.97
C ASP A 380 20.35 -13.03 8.46
N LEU A 381 21.39 -12.18 8.40
CA LEU A 381 22.68 -12.47 9.00
C LEU A 381 22.62 -12.59 10.53
N TYR A 382 21.87 -11.69 11.17
CA TYR A 382 21.67 -11.73 12.63
C TYR A 382 20.95 -13.02 13.04
N LYS A 383 19.91 -13.40 12.30
CA LYS A 383 19.19 -14.64 12.51
C LYS A 383 20.09 -15.86 12.35
N ALA A 384 20.92 -15.91 11.32
CA ALA A 384 21.90 -16.98 11.13
C ALA A 384 22.91 -17.03 12.29
N TRP A 385 23.38 -15.88 12.77
CA TRP A 385 24.26 -15.79 13.95
C TRP A 385 23.58 -16.30 15.23
N GLU A 386 22.27 -16.10 15.40
CA GLU A 386 21.52 -16.52 16.59
C GLU A 386 21.13 -18.00 16.52
N GLU A 387 20.62 -18.47 15.38
CA GLU A 387 20.03 -19.80 15.22
C GLU A 387 21.02 -20.86 14.68
N GLU A 388 22.00 -20.44 13.87
CA GLU A 388 22.93 -21.33 13.16
C GLU A 388 24.40 -21.00 13.45
N ARG A 389 24.73 -20.77 14.72
CA ARG A 389 26.00 -20.23 15.17
C ARG A 389 27.23 -20.89 14.56
N ALA A 390 27.30 -22.21 14.53
CA ALA A 390 28.44 -22.94 14.02
C ALA A 390 28.65 -22.73 12.51
N ALA A 391 27.57 -22.78 11.73
CA ALA A 391 27.60 -22.53 10.30
C ALA A 391 27.95 -21.07 9.99
N TYR A 392 27.48 -20.12 10.83
CA TYR A 392 27.83 -18.71 10.71
C TYR A 392 29.33 -18.48 10.97
N GLU A 393 29.90 -19.06 12.04
CA GLU A 393 31.32 -18.96 12.35
C GLU A 393 32.20 -19.55 11.25
N GLU A 394 31.83 -20.71 10.67
CA GLU A 394 32.50 -21.28 9.51
C GLU A 394 32.45 -20.36 8.29
N ALA A 395 31.28 -19.80 7.99
CA ALA A 395 31.13 -18.87 6.86
C ALA A 395 31.94 -17.57 7.05
N VAL A 396 32.04 -17.05 8.28
CA VAL A 396 32.83 -15.86 8.62
C VAL A 396 34.35 -16.11 8.52
N GLU A 397 34.81 -17.34 8.75
CA GLU A 397 36.21 -17.71 8.48
C GLU A 397 36.55 -17.61 6.99
N GLU A 398 35.57 -17.97 6.11
CA GLU A 398 35.73 -17.82 4.65
C GLU A 398 35.64 -16.36 4.21
N ILE A 399 34.59 -15.64 4.67
CA ILE A 399 34.32 -14.26 4.27
C ILE A 399 33.82 -13.48 5.50
N ARG A 400 34.53 -12.43 5.86
CA ARG A 400 34.11 -11.56 6.97
C ARG A 400 33.05 -10.57 6.51
N PRO A 401 31.95 -10.40 7.28
CA PRO A 401 31.01 -9.33 7.05
C PRO A 401 31.69 -7.94 7.16
N VAL A 402 31.38 -7.06 6.21
CA VAL A 402 31.80 -5.66 6.22
C VAL A 402 31.09 -4.92 7.33
N THR A 403 31.81 -4.09 8.07
CA THR A 403 31.20 -3.21 9.04
C THR A 403 30.50 -2.05 8.33
N VAL A 404 29.23 -1.87 8.60
CA VAL A 404 28.45 -0.73 8.12
C VAL A 404 28.78 0.49 8.97
N ASP A 405 29.07 1.63 8.31
CA ASP A 405 29.38 2.89 8.97
C ASP A 405 28.20 3.40 9.79
N ASN A 406 28.46 4.02 10.94
CA ASN A 406 27.39 4.58 11.79
C ASN A 406 26.48 5.55 11.04
N ARG A 407 27.04 6.34 10.12
CA ARG A 407 26.29 7.27 9.28
C ARG A 407 25.21 6.56 8.43
N VAL A 408 25.48 5.36 7.94
CA VAL A 408 24.50 4.57 7.18
C VAL A 408 23.33 4.15 8.07
N TRP A 409 23.61 3.81 9.33
CA TRP A 409 22.55 3.48 10.30
C TRP A 409 21.75 4.72 10.73
N GLU A 410 22.41 5.89 10.84
CA GLU A 410 21.75 7.18 11.08
C GLU A 410 20.84 7.58 9.91
N ASP A 411 21.25 7.29 8.67
CA ASP A 411 20.43 7.53 7.47
C ASP A 411 19.24 6.55 7.31
N ASN A 412 19.30 5.40 7.99
CA ASN A 412 18.28 4.36 7.91
C ASN A 412 17.12 4.62 8.87
N LEU A 413 16.54 5.81 8.76
CA LEU A 413 15.40 6.26 9.55
C LEU A 413 14.11 6.17 8.72
N PHE A 414 13.02 5.80 9.38
CA PHE A 414 11.70 5.92 8.77
C PHE A 414 11.23 7.38 8.74
N VAL A 415 11.28 8.03 9.90
CA VAL A 415 11.04 9.47 10.10
C VAL A 415 12.04 10.00 11.13
N THR A 416 12.30 11.31 11.14
CA THR A 416 13.15 11.93 12.18
C THR A 416 12.42 11.93 13.53
N GLU A 417 13.19 12.02 14.62
CA GLU A 417 12.63 12.07 15.98
C GLU A 417 11.71 13.28 16.16
N GLU A 418 12.07 14.43 15.61
CA GLU A 418 11.27 15.66 15.64
C GLU A 418 9.91 15.47 14.95
N GLU A 419 9.90 14.87 13.75
CA GLU A 419 8.68 14.56 13.03
C GLU A 419 7.81 13.54 13.77
N TRP A 420 8.45 12.56 14.40
CA TRP A 420 7.75 11.55 15.18
C TRP A 420 7.06 12.13 16.41
N GLU A 421 7.74 13.05 17.13
CA GLU A 421 7.15 13.80 18.24
C GLU A 421 5.99 14.69 17.77
N ARG A 422 6.13 15.36 16.62
CA ARG A 422 5.09 16.17 16.00
C ARG A 422 3.85 15.35 15.66
N ILE A 423 4.04 14.18 15.07
CA ILE A 423 2.95 13.25 14.68
C ILE A 423 2.21 12.76 15.92
N ASN A 424 2.93 12.26 16.90
CA ASN A 424 2.34 11.73 18.14
C ASN A 424 1.63 12.82 18.95
N GLY A 425 2.16 14.05 18.96
CA GLY A 425 1.54 15.19 19.62
C GLY A 425 0.21 15.63 19.00
N LYS A 426 -0.03 15.32 17.72
CA LYS A 426 -1.28 15.62 16.99
C LYS A 426 -2.21 14.43 16.86
N ALA A 427 -1.78 13.25 17.25
CA ALA A 427 -2.53 12.01 17.07
C ALA A 427 -3.86 12.02 17.84
N LEU A 428 -4.96 11.75 17.13
CA LEU A 428 -6.31 11.63 17.73
C LEU A 428 -6.53 10.25 18.35
N ILE A 429 -5.81 9.26 17.87
CA ILE A 429 -5.84 7.87 18.34
C ILE A 429 -4.40 7.49 18.67
N ASP A 430 -4.21 6.79 19.77
CA ASP A 430 -2.91 6.30 20.17
C ASP A 430 -2.24 5.48 19.06
N THR A 431 -0.97 5.81 18.76
CA THR A 431 -0.21 5.21 17.66
C THR A 431 -0.11 3.69 17.80
N GLU A 432 0.06 3.16 19.03
CA GLU A 432 0.14 1.73 19.25
C GLU A 432 -1.15 0.99 18.89
N ILE A 433 -2.31 1.64 19.08
CA ILE A 433 -3.62 1.07 18.69
C ILE A 433 -3.76 1.07 17.16
N VAL A 434 -3.34 2.15 16.50
CA VAL A 434 -3.41 2.29 15.04
C VAL A 434 -2.50 1.27 14.36
N ASP A 435 -1.27 1.14 14.83
CA ASP A 435 -0.27 0.21 14.31
C ASP A 435 -0.71 -1.24 14.44
N LYS A 436 -1.17 -1.65 15.64
CA LYS A 436 -1.72 -3.00 15.85
C LYS A 436 -2.92 -3.31 14.96
N ALA A 437 -3.80 -2.33 14.73
CA ALA A 437 -4.95 -2.52 13.86
C ALA A 437 -4.53 -2.68 12.39
N ALA A 438 -3.56 -1.89 11.93
CA ALA A 438 -2.98 -2.00 10.59
C ALA A 438 -2.32 -3.37 10.39
N ASP A 439 -1.54 -3.83 11.35
CA ASP A 439 -0.88 -5.14 11.33
C ASP A 439 -1.86 -6.30 11.14
N VAL A 440 -2.95 -6.31 11.91
CA VAL A 440 -3.99 -7.35 11.81
C VAL A 440 -4.68 -7.33 10.45
N LEU A 441 -4.94 -6.15 9.89
CA LEU A 441 -5.59 -6.01 8.58
C LEU A 441 -4.68 -6.49 7.46
N ILE A 442 -3.40 -6.09 7.46
CA ILE A 442 -2.41 -6.50 6.46
C ILE A 442 -2.21 -8.01 6.50
N ASP A 443 -1.93 -8.57 7.68
CA ASP A 443 -1.70 -10.02 7.85
C ASP A 443 -2.93 -10.84 7.44
N THR A 444 -4.13 -10.39 7.80
CA THR A 444 -5.37 -11.04 7.39
C THR A 444 -5.54 -11.01 5.87
N ASN A 445 -5.27 -9.86 5.21
CA ASN A 445 -5.38 -9.74 3.76
C ASN A 445 -4.39 -10.69 3.05
N LEU A 446 -3.14 -10.75 3.50
CA LEU A 446 -2.12 -11.63 2.95
C LEU A 446 -2.53 -13.11 3.08
N LYS A 447 -2.95 -13.54 4.26
CA LYS A 447 -3.39 -14.93 4.51
C LYS A 447 -4.62 -15.32 3.70
N VAL A 448 -5.60 -14.44 3.56
CA VAL A 448 -6.80 -14.68 2.72
C VAL A 448 -6.43 -14.87 1.25
N ASN A 449 -5.38 -14.22 0.78
CA ASN A 449 -4.88 -14.38 -0.60
C ASN A 449 -3.87 -15.53 -0.79
N GLY A 450 -3.74 -16.41 0.22
CA GLY A 450 -2.93 -17.63 0.11
C GLY A 450 -1.46 -17.46 0.46
N ILE A 451 -1.06 -16.33 1.00
CA ILE A 451 0.29 -16.11 1.54
C ILE A 451 0.32 -16.71 2.95
N ALA A 452 0.79 -17.96 3.05
CA ALA A 452 0.78 -18.71 4.30
C ALA A 452 1.60 -18.03 5.41
N ASP A 453 2.67 -17.35 5.05
CA ASP A 453 3.65 -16.78 5.98
C ASP A 453 3.27 -15.37 6.47
N GLY A 454 2.21 -14.76 5.92
CA GLY A 454 1.81 -13.40 6.29
C GLY A 454 2.95 -12.39 6.15
N LYS A 455 3.24 -11.63 7.23
CA LYS A 455 4.35 -10.66 7.28
C LYS A 455 5.77 -11.28 7.27
N ILE A 456 5.90 -12.60 7.42
CA ILE A 456 7.23 -13.28 7.45
C ILE A 456 7.88 -13.30 6.06
N SER A 457 7.24 -12.78 5.02
CA SER A 457 7.77 -12.74 3.64
C SER A 457 9.02 -11.86 3.45
N TYR A 458 9.51 -11.19 4.50
CA TYR A 458 10.69 -10.31 4.38
C TYR A 458 11.97 -11.04 3.95
N SER A 459 12.17 -12.29 4.36
CA SER A 459 13.30 -13.10 3.92
C SER A 459 13.26 -13.44 2.42
N ARG A 460 12.13 -13.25 1.73
CA ARG A 460 12.04 -13.53 0.28
C ARG A 460 12.76 -12.48 -0.56
N VAL A 461 12.84 -11.22 -0.13
CA VAL A 461 13.63 -10.21 -0.84
C VAL A 461 15.11 -10.57 -0.86
N VAL A 462 15.64 -11.10 0.25
CA VAL A 462 17.02 -11.60 0.34
C VAL A 462 17.23 -12.76 -0.62
N ARG A 463 16.27 -13.66 -0.72
CA ARG A 463 16.33 -14.79 -1.68
C ARG A 463 16.36 -14.30 -3.13
N LEU A 464 15.56 -13.30 -3.49
CA LEU A 464 15.60 -12.67 -4.82
C LEU A 464 16.95 -12.00 -5.10
N LEU A 465 17.56 -11.33 -4.12
CA LEU A 465 18.91 -10.79 -4.23
C LEU A 465 19.94 -11.88 -4.46
N LEU A 466 19.87 -12.97 -3.70
CA LEU A 466 20.78 -14.11 -3.86
C LEU A 466 20.64 -14.77 -5.24
N GLN A 467 19.42 -14.96 -5.72
CA GLN A 467 19.15 -15.46 -7.08
C GLN A 467 19.74 -14.53 -8.15
N TYR A 468 19.49 -13.24 -8.02
CA TYR A 468 19.97 -12.24 -8.97
C TYR A 468 21.50 -12.25 -9.07
N TYR A 469 22.20 -12.25 -7.94
CA TYR A 469 23.65 -12.24 -7.93
C TYR A 469 24.29 -13.59 -8.28
N ARG A 470 23.63 -14.71 -7.98
CA ARG A 470 24.06 -16.04 -8.42
C ARG A 470 23.85 -16.26 -9.92
N GLY A 471 22.71 -15.81 -10.44
CA GLY A 471 22.26 -16.01 -11.83
C GLY A 471 23.06 -15.29 -12.90
N GLY A 472 23.99 -14.40 -12.55
CA GLY A 472 24.93 -13.76 -13.49
C GLY A 472 25.77 -14.75 -14.34
N LYS A 473 25.62 -16.07 -14.13
CA LYS A 473 26.24 -17.14 -14.90
C LYS A 473 25.29 -17.94 -15.83
N SER A 474 23.96 -17.91 -15.62
CA SER A 474 23.06 -18.88 -16.27
C SER A 474 22.03 -18.33 -17.24
N ALA A 475 21.66 -17.06 -17.13
CA ALA A 475 20.76 -16.46 -18.09
C ALA A 475 21.57 -15.60 -19.08
N GLY A 476 21.60 -15.92 -20.36
CA GLY A 476 22.30 -15.17 -21.43
C GLY A 476 22.02 -13.65 -21.48
N PHE A 477 21.90 -13.05 -20.33
CA PHE A 477 21.70 -11.63 -20.04
C PHE A 477 23.04 -10.91 -20.25
N VAL A 478 23.12 -10.07 -21.27
CA VAL A 478 24.26 -9.16 -21.48
C VAL A 478 24.04 -7.93 -20.61
N PRO A 479 24.77 -7.77 -19.50
CA PRO A 479 24.61 -6.61 -18.63
C PRO A 479 24.84 -5.34 -19.45
N LYS A 480 23.94 -4.35 -19.31
CA LYS A 480 24.23 -2.98 -19.76
C LYS A 480 25.48 -2.49 -19.00
N ARG A 481 26.12 -1.44 -19.48
CA ARG A 481 27.45 -0.96 -19.04
C ARG A 481 27.60 -0.86 -17.51
N GLN A 482 26.50 -0.60 -16.79
CA GLN A 482 26.46 -0.48 -15.33
C GLN A 482 26.38 -1.83 -14.62
N ASP A 483 25.57 -2.77 -15.13
CA ASP A 483 25.53 -4.14 -14.58
C ASP A 483 26.90 -4.81 -14.75
N ARG A 484 27.65 -4.49 -15.81
CA ARG A 484 29.03 -4.92 -15.97
C ARG A 484 30.00 -4.34 -14.91
N ILE A 485 29.70 -3.18 -14.37
CA ILE A 485 30.51 -2.61 -13.27
C ILE A 485 30.21 -3.36 -11.98
N LEU A 486 28.92 -3.61 -11.68
CA LEU A 486 28.50 -4.38 -10.52
C LEU A 486 28.96 -5.84 -10.60
N GLU A 487 28.80 -6.49 -11.78
CA GLU A 487 29.31 -7.84 -12.02
C GLU A 487 30.84 -7.89 -11.96
N ARG A 488 31.52 -6.87 -12.47
CA ARG A 488 32.99 -6.78 -12.37
C ARG A 488 33.45 -6.60 -10.94
N HIS A 489 32.69 -5.84 -10.14
CA HIS A 489 32.98 -5.64 -8.72
C HIS A 489 32.74 -6.93 -7.94
N TYR A 490 31.60 -7.59 -8.16
CA TYR A 490 31.29 -8.90 -7.61
C TYR A 490 32.33 -9.94 -7.98
N ARG A 491 32.74 -10.03 -9.25
CA ARG A 491 33.83 -10.93 -9.73
C ARG A 491 35.19 -10.56 -9.18
N LEU A 492 35.47 -9.31 -8.93
CA LEU A 492 36.72 -8.86 -8.29
C LEU A 492 36.76 -9.28 -6.83
N CYS A 493 35.68 -9.06 -6.09
CA CYS A 493 35.55 -9.51 -4.69
C CYS A 493 35.58 -11.05 -4.59
N TYR A 494 34.89 -11.75 -5.50
CA TYR A 494 34.90 -13.20 -5.59
C TYR A 494 36.30 -13.76 -5.92
N ASN A 495 37.01 -13.17 -6.90
CA ASN A 495 38.35 -13.62 -7.28
C ASN A 495 39.44 -13.21 -6.28
N GLN A 496 39.27 -12.17 -5.49
CA GLN A 496 40.21 -11.81 -4.41
C GLN A 496 40.09 -12.78 -3.24
N SER A 497 38.85 -13.18 -2.89
CA SER A 497 38.58 -14.18 -1.84
C SER A 497 39.17 -15.54 -2.21
N THR A 498 38.99 -16.01 -3.45
CA THR A 498 39.53 -17.30 -3.91
C THR A 498 41.08 -17.30 -4.08
N LYS A 499 41.71 -16.13 -4.26
CA LYS A 499 43.18 -16.03 -4.28
C LYS A 499 43.82 -15.94 -2.88
N SER A 500 43.07 -15.51 -1.88
CA SER A 500 43.49 -15.48 -0.48
C SER A 500 43.58 -16.91 0.12
N THR A 501 42.63 -17.80 -0.28
CA THR A 501 42.61 -19.17 0.17
C THR A 501 43.63 -20.08 -0.53
N GLY A 502 44.15 -19.69 -1.70
CA GLY A 502 45.16 -20.43 -2.47
C GLY A 502 46.62 -20.21 -2.11
N LYS A 503 46.94 -19.38 -1.09
CA LYS A 503 48.36 -19.12 -0.66
C LYS A 503 48.78 -19.78 0.64
N GLY A 504 48.07 -20.82 1.09
CA GLY A 504 48.35 -21.53 2.35
C GLY A 504 49.04 -22.90 2.19
N GLU A 505 49.43 -23.34 0.98
CA GLU A 505 50.17 -24.59 0.79
C GLU A 505 51.40 -24.34 -0.08
N ASN A 506 52.50 -23.91 0.52
CA ASN A 506 53.87 -24.24 0.15
C ASN A 506 54.86 -23.46 1.06
N VAL A 507 55.12 -24.01 2.25
CA VAL A 507 56.46 -23.99 2.88
C VAL A 507 56.60 -25.26 3.71
N SER A 508 57.43 -26.12 3.19
CA SER A 508 58.14 -27.26 3.75
C SER A 508 58.19 -27.40 5.28
#